data_f8c790414dedc97990e8990856892144
#
_entry.id   f8c790414dedc97990e8990856892144
#
_cell.length_a   1.000
_cell.length_b   1.000
_cell.length_c   1.000
_cell.angle_alpha   90.00
_cell.angle_beta   90.00
_cell.angle_gamma   90.00
#
_symmetry.space_group_name_H-M   'P 1'
#
loop_
_entity.id
_entity.type
_entity.pdbx_description
1 polymer ?
#
loop_
_entity_poly.entity_id
_entity_poly.type
_entity_poly.pdbx_seq_one_letter_code
_entity_poly.pdbx_strand_id
1 'polypeptide(L)'
;MLRLRYQTPEDWMTAVRADVDAFLQDHAHAERKVATSALTLAAQQPFKADLVAAMIDLAQEELSHFKQVHDLLRSRGQGIGQDQPDRYMSALFKLLRRADVNEYLLDRLLLFGVVEARGCERFRLVSEGLPAGPVRDFYLELTRCEARHHAMFIRLAKQYFPEEVLRARLDELLDREAEIAAALPFRAALH
;
A
#
# COMPACT_ATOMS: atom_id res chain seq x y z
N MET A 1 14.45 -4.64 1.84
CA MET A 1 13.34 -4.02 1.09
C MET A 1 13.05 -4.88 -0.12
N LEU A 2 11.79 -5.15 -0.45
CA LEU A 2 11.40 -5.80 -1.70
C LEU A 2 11.87 -4.96 -2.89
N ARG A 3 12.48 -5.61 -3.88
CA ARG A 3 12.92 -4.93 -5.10
C ARG A 3 11.79 -5.02 -6.13
N LEU A 4 11.04 -3.94 -6.28
CA LEU A 4 10.04 -3.79 -7.32
C LEU A 4 10.70 -3.88 -8.71
N ARG A 5 10.01 -4.48 -9.68
CA ARG A 5 10.52 -4.69 -11.04
C ARG A 5 10.19 -3.55 -12.01
N TYR A 6 9.22 -2.72 -11.68
CA TYR A 6 8.90 -1.48 -12.36
C TYR A 6 9.19 -0.30 -11.44
N GLN A 7 9.88 0.72 -11.94
CA GLN A 7 10.13 1.97 -11.21
C GLN A 7 9.13 3.01 -11.68
N THR A 8 8.52 3.72 -10.74
CA THR A 8 7.58 4.80 -11.07
C THR A 8 8.32 5.94 -11.78
N PRO A 9 7.94 6.33 -13.02
CA PRO A 9 8.63 7.37 -13.78
C PRO A 9 8.27 8.77 -13.31
N GLU A 10 9.07 9.77 -13.70
CA GLU A 10 8.89 11.18 -13.34
C GLU A 10 7.53 11.76 -13.80
N ASP A 11 6.95 11.23 -14.87
CA ASP A 11 5.62 11.66 -15.34
C ASP A 11 4.53 11.46 -14.29
N TRP A 12 4.64 10.41 -13.45
CA TRP A 12 3.74 10.23 -12.32
C TRP A 12 3.89 11.36 -11.30
N MET A 13 5.13 11.74 -10.96
CA MET A 13 5.37 12.84 -10.02
C MET A 13 4.91 14.19 -10.60
N THR A 14 5.00 14.37 -11.91
CA THR A 14 4.45 15.53 -12.61
C THR A 14 2.93 15.62 -12.44
N ALA A 15 2.21 14.50 -12.56
CA ALA A 15 0.77 14.46 -12.27
C ALA A 15 0.45 14.77 -10.79
N VAL A 16 1.23 14.25 -9.85
CA VAL A 16 1.07 14.56 -8.41
C VAL A 16 1.29 16.05 -8.13
N ARG A 17 2.34 16.67 -8.70
CA ARG A 17 2.59 18.11 -8.54
C ARG A 17 1.48 18.98 -9.10
N ALA A 18 0.82 18.52 -10.18
CA ALA A 18 -0.28 19.25 -10.80
C ALA A 18 -1.53 19.31 -9.92
N ASP A 19 -1.76 18.31 -9.08
CA ASP A 19 -2.93 18.26 -8.17
C ASP A 19 -2.60 17.51 -6.88
N VAL A 20 -1.92 18.17 -5.97
CA VAL A 20 -1.54 17.61 -4.65
C VAL A 20 -2.78 17.30 -3.80
N ASP A 21 -3.88 18.06 -3.95
CA ASP A 21 -5.08 17.86 -3.16
C ASP A 21 -5.81 16.57 -3.61
N ALA A 22 -5.90 16.30 -4.91
CA ALA A 22 -6.42 15.03 -5.40
C ALA A 22 -5.56 13.84 -4.95
N PHE A 23 -4.22 13.98 -4.96
CA PHE A 23 -3.32 12.96 -4.45
C PHE A 23 -3.55 12.67 -2.96
N LEU A 24 -3.68 13.70 -2.13
CA LEU A 24 -3.98 13.54 -0.69
C LEU A 24 -5.35 12.88 -0.46
N GLN A 25 -6.36 13.22 -1.27
CA GLN A 25 -7.69 12.59 -1.17
C GLN A 25 -7.63 11.10 -1.50
N ASP A 26 -6.97 10.72 -2.59
CA ASP A 26 -6.79 9.30 -2.97
C ASP A 26 -6.00 8.54 -1.89
N HIS A 27 -4.93 9.14 -1.36
CA HIS A 27 -4.14 8.56 -0.28
C HIS A 27 -4.96 8.36 0.99
N ALA A 28 -5.76 9.34 1.41
CA ALA A 28 -6.64 9.19 2.58
C ALA A 28 -7.58 7.98 2.42
N HIS A 29 -8.13 7.76 1.23
CA HIS A 29 -8.94 6.58 0.95
C HIS A 29 -8.13 5.28 0.96
N ALA A 30 -6.88 5.29 0.51
CA ALA A 30 -5.99 4.14 0.56
C ALA A 30 -5.74 3.69 2.00
N GLU A 31 -5.34 4.58 2.90
CA GLU A 31 -5.10 4.31 4.32
C GLU A 31 -6.33 3.68 5.00
N ARG A 32 -7.50 4.29 4.81
CA ARG A 32 -8.76 3.76 5.33
C ARG A 32 -9.04 2.34 4.83
N LYS A 33 -8.74 2.05 3.55
CA LYS A 33 -8.94 0.72 2.94
C LYS A 33 -7.96 -0.31 3.49
N VAL A 34 -6.69 0.08 3.71
CA VAL A 34 -5.69 -0.81 4.31
C VAL A 34 -6.07 -1.16 5.75
N ALA A 35 -6.45 -0.17 6.57
CA ALA A 35 -6.94 -0.41 7.94
C ALA A 35 -8.13 -1.39 7.96
N THR A 36 -9.12 -1.20 7.09
CA THR A 36 -10.29 -2.09 6.98
C THR A 36 -9.88 -3.50 6.54
N SER A 37 -8.95 -3.61 5.59
CA SER A 37 -8.44 -4.90 5.09
C SER A 37 -7.66 -5.66 6.14
N ALA A 38 -6.88 -4.97 6.97
CA ALA A 38 -6.14 -5.56 8.08
C ALA A 38 -7.10 -6.16 9.12
N LEU A 39 -8.11 -5.40 9.56
CA LEU A 39 -9.12 -5.90 10.50
C LEU A 39 -9.92 -7.07 9.92
N THR A 40 -10.23 -7.02 8.63
CA THR A 40 -10.91 -8.13 7.93
C THR A 40 -10.04 -9.39 7.93
N LEU A 41 -8.74 -9.26 7.66
CA LEU A 41 -7.82 -10.39 7.69
C LEU A 41 -7.66 -10.99 9.09
N ALA A 42 -7.58 -10.14 10.13
CA ALA A 42 -7.57 -10.58 11.52
C ALA A 42 -8.82 -11.42 11.85
N ALA A 43 -10.01 -10.95 11.47
CA ALA A 43 -11.27 -11.64 11.71
C ALA A 43 -11.38 -12.98 10.95
N GLN A 44 -10.77 -13.07 9.75
CA GLN A 44 -10.74 -14.29 8.94
C GLN A 44 -9.72 -15.34 9.43
N GLN A 45 -8.77 -14.94 10.28
CA GLN A 45 -7.69 -15.82 10.76
C GLN A 45 -7.58 -15.84 12.30
N PRO A 46 -8.68 -16.05 13.05
CA PRO A 46 -8.73 -15.84 14.50
C PRO A 46 -7.79 -16.77 15.29
N PHE A 47 -7.38 -17.90 14.70
CA PHE A 47 -6.49 -18.86 15.35
C PHE A 47 -4.99 -18.61 15.11
N LYS A 48 -4.64 -17.56 14.33
CA LYS A 48 -3.26 -17.17 14.09
C LYS A 48 -2.91 -15.92 14.92
N ALA A 49 -2.62 -16.14 16.21
CA ALA A 49 -2.46 -15.05 17.19
C ALA A 49 -1.47 -13.96 16.75
N ASP A 50 -0.30 -14.33 16.21
CA ASP A 50 0.71 -13.36 15.77
C ASP A 50 0.24 -12.55 14.56
N LEU A 51 -0.51 -13.18 13.64
CA LEU A 51 -1.11 -12.48 12.50
C LEU A 51 -2.19 -11.52 12.99
N VAL A 52 -3.06 -11.97 13.89
CA VAL A 52 -4.12 -11.11 14.46
C VAL A 52 -3.53 -9.89 15.15
N ALA A 53 -2.50 -10.09 16.01
CA ALA A 53 -1.82 -8.98 16.68
C ALA A 53 -1.22 -7.99 15.66
N ALA A 54 -0.47 -8.48 14.68
CA ALA A 54 0.16 -7.64 13.66
C ALA A 54 -0.89 -6.86 12.82
N MET A 55 -2.04 -7.45 12.52
CA MET A 55 -3.11 -6.79 11.77
C MET A 55 -3.84 -5.73 12.61
N ILE A 56 -3.94 -5.91 13.92
CA ILE A 56 -4.49 -4.89 14.83
C ILE A 56 -3.55 -3.69 14.88
N ASP A 57 -2.25 -3.94 15.08
CA ASP A 57 -1.23 -2.89 15.13
C ASP A 57 -1.21 -2.10 13.81
N LEU A 58 -1.17 -2.80 12.68
CA LEU A 58 -1.25 -2.18 11.34
C LEU A 58 -2.49 -1.31 11.21
N ALA A 59 -3.67 -1.83 11.54
CA ALA A 59 -4.91 -1.06 11.41
C ALA A 59 -4.91 0.22 12.24
N GLN A 60 -4.29 0.23 13.42
CA GLN A 60 -4.14 1.42 14.25
C GLN A 60 -3.18 2.43 13.61
N GLU A 61 -2.04 1.97 13.06
CA GLU A 61 -1.09 2.84 12.36
C GLU A 61 -1.77 3.48 11.13
N GLU A 62 -2.48 2.70 10.30
CA GLU A 62 -3.15 3.20 9.10
C GLU A 62 -4.31 4.17 9.41
N LEU A 63 -5.05 3.95 10.49
CA LEU A 63 -6.04 4.92 10.97
C LEU A 63 -5.38 6.22 11.45
N SER A 64 -4.18 6.16 12.01
CA SER A 64 -3.39 7.33 12.36
C SER A 64 -2.92 8.07 11.10
N HIS A 65 -2.42 7.37 10.08
CA HIS A 65 -2.04 7.95 8.79
C HIS A 65 -3.24 8.60 8.10
N PHE A 66 -4.37 7.91 8.03
CA PHE A 66 -5.63 8.45 7.52
C PHE A 66 -6.00 9.78 8.20
N LYS A 67 -5.92 9.82 9.53
CA LYS A 67 -6.17 11.05 10.29
C LYS A 67 -5.19 12.16 9.93
N GLN A 68 -3.91 11.88 9.82
CA GLN A 68 -2.89 12.86 9.47
C GLN A 68 -3.11 13.44 8.06
N VAL A 69 -3.41 12.58 7.07
CA VAL A 69 -3.75 13.03 5.70
C VAL A 69 -5.01 13.89 5.70
N HIS A 70 -6.03 13.50 6.47
CA HIS A 70 -7.25 14.31 6.64
C HIS A 70 -6.95 15.69 7.25
N ASP A 71 -6.08 15.75 8.25
CA ASP A 71 -5.70 17.03 8.88
C ASP A 71 -4.90 17.92 7.91
N LEU A 72 -4.03 17.32 7.05
CA LEU A 72 -3.35 18.02 5.95
C LEU A 72 -4.37 18.60 4.95
N LEU A 73 -5.36 17.82 4.51
CA LEU A 73 -6.43 18.29 3.62
C LEU A 73 -7.19 19.46 4.25
N ARG A 74 -7.58 19.34 5.50
CA ARG A 74 -8.28 20.42 6.23
C ARG A 74 -7.45 21.70 6.32
N SER A 75 -6.15 21.60 6.59
CA SER A 75 -5.26 22.76 6.64
C SER A 75 -5.15 23.50 5.30
N ARG A 76 -5.48 22.82 4.21
CA ARG A 76 -5.51 23.32 2.83
C ARG A 76 -6.91 23.77 2.40
N GLY A 77 -7.89 23.72 3.31
CA GLY A 77 -9.30 24.08 3.01
C GLY A 77 -10.05 23.00 2.22
N GLN A 78 -9.53 21.76 2.18
CA GLN A 78 -10.10 20.64 1.44
C GLN A 78 -10.76 19.61 2.37
N GLY A 79 -11.67 18.80 1.80
CA GLY A 79 -12.22 17.60 2.43
C GLY A 79 -11.68 16.32 1.79
N ILE A 80 -12.06 15.16 2.33
CA ILE A 80 -11.63 13.86 1.78
C ILE A 80 -12.19 13.62 0.37
N GLY A 81 -13.32 14.22 0.02
CA GLY A 81 -13.95 13.98 -1.27
C GLY A 81 -14.53 12.57 -1.41
N GLN A 82 -14.95 12.23 -2.63
CA GLN A 82 -15.54 10.94 -2.94
C GLN A 82 -14.46 9.94 -3.37
N ASP A 83 -14.52 8.71 -2.83
CA ASP A 83 -13.60 7.63 -3.19
C ASP A 83 -13.70 7.29 -4.69
N GLN A 84 -12.57 7.27 -5.37
CA GLN A 84 -12.49 6.92 -6.78
C GLN A 84 -12.09 5.45 -6.97
N PRO A 85 -12.52 4.80 -8.08
CA PRO A 85 -12.12 3.42 -8.35
C PRO A 85 -10.59 3.27 -8.45
N ASP A 86 -10.04 2.42 -7.62
CA ASP A 86 -8.64 2.03 -7.67
C ASP A 86 -8.43 0.88 -8.66
N ARG A 87 -7.93 1.22 -9.86
CA ARG A 87 -7.69 0.25 -10.94
C ARG A 87 -6.49 -0.65 -10.66
N TYR A 88 -5.47 -0.14 -9.95
CA TYR A 88 -4.30 -0.91 -9.57
C TYR A 88 -4.69 -2.02 -8.59
N MET A 89 -5.32 -1.68 -7.46
CA MET A 89 -5.78 -2.66 -6.50
C MET A 89 -6.81 -3.64 -7.10
N SER A 90 -7.70 -3.14 -7.96
CA SER A 90 -8.67 -4.01 -8.65
C SER A 90 -8.00 -5.04 -9.57
N ALA A 91 -6.92 -4.67 -10.26
CA ALA A 91 -6.15 -5.60 -11.08
C ALA A 91 -5.35 -6.59 -10.23
N LEU A 92 -4.71 -6.14 -9.16
CA LEU A 92 -3.96 -6.99 -8.24
C LEU A 92 -4.86 -8.02 -7.54
N PHE A 93 -6.04 -7.64 -7.10
CA PHE A 93 -6.99 -8.59 -6.45
C PHE A 93 -7.48 -9.71 -7.35
N LYS A 94 -7.39 -9.57 -8.68
CA LYS A 94 -7.67 -10.66 -9.63
C LYS A 94 -6.58 -11.74 -9.65
N LEU A 95 -5.40 -11.44 -9.13
CA LEU A 95 -4.29 -12.41 -9.03
C LEU A 95 -4.44 -13.36 -7.85
N LEU A 96 -5.32 -13.05 -6.88
CA LEU A 96 -5.52 -13.86 -5.68
C LEU A 96 -6.15 -15.20 -6.03
N ARG A 97 -5.49 -16.29 -5.65
CA ARG A 97 -6.01 -17.66 -5.75
C ARG A 97 -7.04 -17.87 -4.62
N ARG A 98 -8.27 -18.17 -5.00
CA ARG A 98 -9.42 -18.20 -4.07
C ARG A 98 -9.96 -19.61 -3.81
N ALA A 99 -9.44 -20.62 -4.51
CA ALA A 99 -9.93 -21.99 -4.40
C ALA A 99 -9.44 -22.71 -3.13
N ASP A 100 -8.28 -22.33 -2.62
CA ASP A 100 -7.68 -22.88 -1.40
C ASP A 100 -7.44 -21.76 -0.38
N VAL A 101 -7.78 -22.02 0.89
CA VAL A 101 -7.70 -21.04 1.99
C VAL A 101 -6.25 -20.66 2.31
N ASN A 102 -5.31 -21.61 2.22
CA ASN A 102 -3.90 -21.36 2.51
C ASN A 102 -3.25 -20.58 1.35
N GLU A 103 -3.54 -20.96 0.10
CA GLU A 103 -3.08 -20.19 -1.05
C GLU A 103 -3.62 -18.76 -1.03
N TYR A 104 -4.89 -18.59 -0.68
CA TYR A 104 -5.49 -17.27 -0.54
C TYR A 104 -4.82 -16.44 0.55
N LEU A 105 -4.51 -17.04 1.71
CA LEU A 105 -3.79 -16.37 2.78
C LEU A 105 -2.38 -15.97 2.36
N LEU A 106 -1.63 -16.89 1.72
CA LEU A 106 -0.29 -16.60 1.19
C LEU A 106 -0.35 -15.41 0.22
N ASP A 107 -1.25 -15.49 -0.75
CA ASP A 107 -1.42 -14.44 -1.75
C ASP A 107 -1.77 -13.08 -1.11
N ARG A 108 -2.65 -13.06 -0.11
CA ARG A 108 -3.00 -11.86 0.63
C ARG A 108 -1.77 -11.24 1.31
N LEU A 109 -0.98 -12.04 2.02
CA LEU A 109 0.21 -11.54 2.72
C LEU A 109 1.26 -11.02 1.75
N LEU A 110 1.55 -11.77 0.68
CA LEU A 110 2.54 -11.36 -0.32
C LEU A 110 2.10 -10.13 -1.10
N LEU A 111 0.84 -10.10 -1.54
CA LEU A 111 0.29 -8.98 -2.31
C LEU A 111 0.31 -7.69 -1.50
N PHE A 112 -0.12 -7.72 -0.25
CA PHE A 112 -0.04 -6.54 0.62
C PHE A 112 1.42 -6.12 0.84
N GLY A 113 2.35 -7.05 1.05
CA GLY A 113 3.77 -6.71 1.11
C GLY A 113 4.31 -6.02 -0.15
N VAL A 114 3.80 -6.38 -1.34
CA VAL A 114 4.16 -5.72 -2.61
C VAL A 114 3.53 -4.33 -2.70
N VAL A 115 2.25 -4.18 -2.30
CA VAL A 115 1.54 -2.89 -2.28
C VAL A 115 2.23 -1.90 -1.34
N GLU A 116 2.60 -2.32 -0.12
CA GLU A 116 3.35 -1.47 0.82
C GLU A 116 4.72 -1.06 0.27
N ALA A 117 5.40 -1.95 -0.44
CA ALA A 117 6.66 -1.61 -1.10
C ALA A 117 6.46 -0.56 -2.22
N ARG A 118 5.35 -0.63 -2.96
CA ARG A 118 4.98 0.37 -3.97
C ARG A 118 4.61 1.71 -3.32
N GLY A 119 3.83 1.69 -2.24
CA GLY A 119 3.51 2.86 -1.43
C GLY A 119 4.79 3.55 -0.94
N CYS A 120 5.70 2.79 -0.32
CA CYS A 120 6.99 3.30 0.16
C CYS A 120 7.83 3.96 -0.95
N GLU A 121 7.88 3.35 -2.16
CA GLU A 121 8.57 3.95 -3.31
C GLU A 121 7.94 5.28 -3.70
N ARG A 122 6.61 5.36 -3.81
CA ARG A 122 5.88 6.56 -4.21
C ARG A 122 5.94 7.65 -3.16
N PHE A 123 5.83 7.33 -1.88
CA PHE A 123 5.99 8.29 -0.80
C PHE A 123 7.38 8.92 -0.77
N ARG A 124 8.42 8.12 -1.06
CA ARG A 124 9.77 8.65 -1.23
C ARG A 124 9.84 9.64 -2.38
N LEU A 125 9.28 9.31 -3.56
CA LEU A 125 9.24 10.22 -4.70
C LEU A 125 8.51 11.51 -4.39
N VAL A 126 7.39 11.45 -3.66
CA VAL A 126 6.65 12.64 -3.21
C VAL A 126 7.50 13.49 -2.27
N SER A 127 8.18 12.87 -1.29
CA SER A 127 9.04 13.59 -0.35
C SER A 127 10.25 14.25 -1.02
N GLU A 128 10.77 13.65 -2.10
CA GLU A 128 11.88 14.19 -2.90
C GLU A 128 11.41 15.24 -3.92
N GLY A 129 10.19 15.09 -4.45
CA GLY A 129 9.66 15.87 -5.56
C GLY A 129 8.84 17.10 -5.17
N LEU A 130 8.37 17.21 -3.93
CA LEU A 130 7.61 18.38 -3.45
C LEU A 130 8.52 19.43 -2.80
N PRO A 131 8.13 20.73 -2.85
CA PRO A 131 8.83 21.79 -2.12
C PRO A 131 8.74 21.56 -0.61
N ALA A 132 9.68 22.14 0.15
CA ALA A 132 9.68 22.08 1.60
C ALA A 132 8.35 22.60 2.18
N GLY A 133 7.80 21.85 3.13
CA GLY A 133 6.53 22.17 3.77
C GLY A 133 5.84 20.94 4.38
N PRO A 134 4.69 21.14 5.05
CA PRO A 134 4.04 20.10 5.84
C PRO A 134 3.73 18.81 5.07
N VAL A 135 3.33 18.91 3.81
CA VAL A 135 3.03 17.73 2.96
C VAL A 135 4.29 16.92 2.70
N ARG A 136 5.38 17.58 2.25
CA ARG A 136 6.67 16.90 2.02
C ARG A 136 7.17 16.22 3.28
N ASP A 137 7.13 16.93 4.40
CA ASP A 137 7.68 16.46 5.67
C ASP A 137 6.89 15.25 6.20
N PHE A 138 5.57 15.24 6.01
CA PHE A 138 4.72 14.08 6.28
C PHE A 138 5.14 12.85 5.45
N TYR A 139 5.33 12.99 4.13
CA TYR A 139 5.74 11.86 3.28
C TYR A 139 7.17 11.38 3.56
N LEU A 140 8.05 12.25 4.05
CA LEU A 140 9.39 11.83 4.49
C LEU A 140 9.32 10.90 5.71
N GLU A 141 8.42 11.17 6.65
CA GLU A 141 8.20 10.32 7.83
C GLU A 141 7.47 9.03 7.44
N LEU A 142 6.43 9.13 6.62
CA LEU A 142 5.64 8.00 6.17
C LEU A 142 6.47 6.95 5.43
N THR A 143 7.40 7.37 4.58
CA THR A 143 8.33 6.46 3.88
C THR A 143 9.08 5.53 4.85
N ARG A 144 9.42 6.01 6.04
CA ARG A 144 10.10 5.19 7.06
C ARG A 144 9.15 4.19 7.72
N CYS A 145 7.88 4.55 7.84
CA CYS A 145 6.84 3.70 8.41
C CYS A 145 6.53 2.52 7.47
N GLU A 146 6.23 2.81 6.22
CA GLU A 146 5.86 1.83 5.19
C GLU A 146 6.98 0.79 4.92
N ALA A 147 8.24 1.19 5.07
CA ALA A 147 9.35 0.25 4.99
C ALA A 147 9.27 -0.87 6.05
N ARG A 148 8.56 -0.67 7.18
CA ARG A 148 8.31 -1.70 8.20
C ARG A 148 7.13 -2.59 7.83
N HIS A 149 6.07 -2.03 7.24
CA HIS A 149 4.85 -2.74 6.87
C HIS A 149 5.13 -3.86 5.84
N HIS A 150 5.82 -3.55 4.74
CA HIS A 150 6.15 -4.60 3.76
C HIS A 150 7.01 -5.71 4.37
N ALA A 151 7.95 -5.40 5.26
CA ALA A 151 8.79 -6.39 5.92
C ALA A 151 7.98 -7.26 6.90
N MET A 152 6.97 -6.69 7.57
CA MET A 152 6.05 -7.41 8.46
C MET A 152 5.26 -8.46 7.67
N PHE A 153 4.66 -8.12 6.53
CA PHE A 153 3.90 -9.05 5.71
C PHE A 153 4.75 -10.24 5.23
N ILE A 154 5.98 -9.98 4.76
CA ILE A 154 6.89 -11.05 4.34
C ILE A 154 7.32 -11.93 5.53
N ARG A 155 7.53 -11.35 6.71
CA ARG A 155 7.86 -12.12 7.92
C ARG A 155 6.69 -13.02 8.34
N LEU A 156 5.46 -12.51 8.30
CA LEU A 156 4.26 -13.31 8.57
C LEU A 156 4.10 -14.45 7.57
N ALA A 157 4.31 -14.18 6.28
CA ALA A 157 4.25 -15.24 5.26
C ALA A 157 5.29 -16.35 5.53
N LYS A 158 6.52 -15.99 5.91
CA LYS A 158 7.58 -16.96 6.28
C LYS A 158 7.24 -17.80 7.50
N GLN A 159 6.44 -17.29 8.41
CA GLN A 159 6.03 -18.02 9.61
C GLN A 159 5.04 -19.17 9.29
N TYR A 160 4.21 -18.99 8.25
CA TYR A 160 3.12 -19.91 7.94
C TYR A 160 3.36 -20.77 6.68
N PHE A 161 4.33 -20.43 5.84
CA PHE A 161 4.54 -21.08 4.54
C PHE A 161 5.99 -21.43 4.28
N PRO A 162 6.27 -22.55 3.57
CA PRO A 162 7.62 -22.93 3.15
C PRO A 162 8.25 -21.84 2.27
N GLU A 163 9.55 -21.61 2.47
CA GLU A 163 10.27 -20.52 1.79
C GLU A 163 10.26 -20.65 0.27
N GLU A 164 10.34 -21.87 -0.25
CA GLU A 164 10.32 -22.14 -1.70
C GLU A 164 8.99 -21.71 -2.33
N VAL A 165 7.87 -22.08 -1.69
CA VAL A 165 6.51 -21.73 -2.13
C VAL A 165 6.33 -20.21 -2.09
N LEU A 166 6.78 -19.58 -0.99
CA LEU A 166 6.72 -18.12 -0.82
C LEU A 166 7.52 -17.41 -1.91
N ARG A 167 8.78 -17.82 -2.15
CA ARG A 167 9.65 -17.18 -3.14
C ARG A 167 9.08 -17.28 -4.54
N ALA A 168 8.68 -18.48 -4.97
CA ALA A 168 8.10 -18.68 -6.30
C ALA A 168 6.88 -17.80 -6.52
N ARG A 169 5.96 -17.72 -5.53
CA ARG A 169 4.76 -16.91 -5.65
C ARG A 169 5.03 -15.41 -5.57
N LEU A 170 5.97 -15.00 -4.74
CA LEU A 170 6.39 -13.59 -4.65
C LEU A 170 7.00 -13.10 -5.96
N ASP A 171 7.84 -13.90 -6.60
CA ASP A 171 8.44 -13.59 -7.90
C ASP A 171 7.36 -13.39 -8.97
N GLU A 172 6.37 -14.28 -9.04
CA GLU A 172 5.24 -14.14 -9.95
C GLU A 172 4.44 -12.85 -9.69
N LEU A 173 4.14 -12.55 -8.42
CA LEU A 173 3.38 -11.35 -8.05
C LEU A 173 4.15 -10.07 -8.37
N LEU A 174 5.47 -10.05 -8.22
CA LEU A 174 6.30 -8.91 -8.58
C LEU A 174 6.32 -8.66 -10.10
N ASP A 175 6.35 -9.73 -10.92
CA ASP A 175 6.26 -9.60 -12.38
C ASP A 175 4.90 -9.03 -12.79
N ARG A 176 3.82 -9.59 -12.24
CA ARG A 176 2.47 -9.17 -12.55
C ARG A 176 2.17 -7.74 -12.06
N GLU A 177 2.68 -7.38 -10.87
CA GLU A 177 2.59 -6.00 -10.37
C GLU A 177 3.27 -5.01 -11.31
N ALA A 178 4.47 -5.34 -11.78
CA ALA A 178 5.21 -4.49 -12.71
C ALA A 178 4.46 -4.25 -14.03
N GLU A 179 3.86 -5.30 -14.60
CA GLU A 179 3.02 -5.20 -15.80
C GLU A 179 1.79 -4.30 -15.54
N ILE A 180 1.11 -4.49 -14.41
CA ILE A 180 -0.07 -3.70 -14.03
C ILE A 180 0.33 -2.23 -13.84
N ALA A 181 1.37 -1.96 -13.05
CA ALA A 181 1.81 -0.60 -12.76
C ALA A 181 2.25 0.16 -14.02
N ALA A 182 2.95 -0.53 -14.94
CA ALA A 182 3.39 0.05 -16.21
C ALA A 182 2.25 0.35 -17.20
N ALA A 183 1.14 -0.39 -17.11
CA ALA A 183 0.00 -0.24 -18.02
C ALA A 183 -1.01 0.84 -17.59
N LEU A 184 -0.92 1.36 -16.37
CA LEU A 184 -1.87 2.34 -15.86
C LEU A 184 -1.51 3.77 -16.27
N PRO A 185 -2.51 4.62 -16.57
CA PRO A 185 -2.25 6.04 -16.83
C PRO A 185 -1.78 6.75 -15.55
N PHE A 186 -0.88 7.70 -15.70
CA PHE A 186 -0.45 8.54 -14.58
C PHE A 186 -1.56 9.51 -14.18
N ARG A 187 -1.80 9.59 -12.90
CA ARG A 187 -2.76 10.51 -12.27
C ARG A 187 -2.25 10.94 -10.90
N ALA A 188 -2.82 11.98 -10.33
CA ALA A 188 -2.54 12.43 -8.97
C ALA A 188 -3.21 11.46 -7.97
N ALA A 189 -2.67 10.26 -7.85
CA ALA A 189 -3.16 9.18 -7.00
C ALA A 189 -2.01 8.29 -6.54
N LEU A 190 -2.19 7.61 -5.40
CA LEU A 190 -1.19 6.71 -4.86
C LEU A 190 -0.95 5.51 -5.78
N HIS A 191 -2.02 5.03 -6.47
CA HIS A 191 -1.94 3.90 -7.40
C HIS A 191 -2.54 4.21 -8.77
#